data_8bee0c1776a3be3c765f229166b248b9
#
_entry.id   8bee0c1776a3be3c765f229166b248b9
#
_cell.length_a   1.000
_cell.length_b   1.000
_cell.length_c   1.000
_cell.angle_alpha   90.00
_cell.angle_beta   90.00
_cell.angle_gamma   90.00
#
_symmetry.space_group_name_H-M   'P 1'
#
loop_
_entity.id
_entity.type
_entity.pdbx_description
1 polymer ?
#
loop_
_entity_poly.entity_id
_entity_poly.type
_entity_poly.pdbx_seq_one_letter_code
_entity_poly.pdbx_strand_id
1 'polypeptide(L)'
;MATKKLNDKDIMNLLIDTAIANGATSADCILSRSRGVSITRRLGKDENIQRYEDFDTGLRVFVNNNIASVSTNENSEKSLKEVAKRAVEMAKIAPEDEYSLIASKELLQQFPIQEDIFIDSYDSIEPSVNIIRDRASEVEDIALSVKGITNSDGADASWGEGETLLMT
;
A
#
# COMPACT_ATOMS: atom_id res chain seq x y z
N MET A 1 1.03 10.94 29.24
CA MET A 1 0.19 9.73 29.06
C MET A 1 0.67 9.05 27.80
N ALA A 2 1.09 7.78 27.87
CA ALA A 2 1.49 7.05 26.67
C ALA A 2 0.25 6.85 25.79
N THR A 3 0.25 7.40 24.60
CA THR A 3 -0.81 7.18 23.60
C THR A 3 -0.79 5.70 23.25
N LYS A 4 -1.89 5.00 23.49
CA LYS A 4 -2.05 3.59 23.10
C LYS A 4 -1.85 3.51 21.58
N LYS A 5 -0.87 2.75 21.14
CA LYS A 5 -0.64 2.51 19.71
C LYS A 5 -1.84 1.69 19.20
N LEU A 6 -2.57 2.24 18.24
CA LEU A 6 -3.68 1.55 17.58
C LEU A 6 -3.13 0.40 16.75
N ASN A 7 -3.83 -0.73 16.73
CA ASN A 7 -3.56 -1.78 15.75
C ASN A 7 -4.25 -1.44 14.41
N ASP A 8 -3.93 -2.18 13.36
CA ASP A 8 -4.39 -1.87 12.01
C ASP A 8 -5.92 -1.90 11.89
N LYS A 9 -6.57 -2.87 12.53
CA LYS A 9 -8.03 -2.95 12.57
C LYS A 9 -8.66 -1.77 13.31
N ASP A 10 -8.05 -1.34 14.43
CA ASP A 10 -8.51 -0.17 15.19
C ASP A 10 -8.37 1.12 14.36
N ILE A 11 -7.30 1.27 13.57
CA ILE A 11 -7.09 2.40 12.66
C ILE A 11 -8.21 2.46 11.63
N MET A 12 -8.48 1.33 10.96
CA MET A 12 -9.49 1.26 9.91
C MET A 12 -10.90 1.49 10.45
N ASN A 13 -11.25 0.85 11.57
CA ASN A 13 -12.53 1.10 12.23
C ASN A 13 -12.69 2.56 12.63
N LEU A 14 -11.65 3.17 13.22
CA LEU A 14 -11.70 4.57 13.65
C LEU A 14 -11.97 5.52 12.48
N LEU A 15 -11.36 5.28 11.32
CA LEU A 15 -11.58 6.07 10.11
C LEU A 15 -13.01 5.93 9.62
N ILE A 16 -13.50 4.71 9.44
CA ILE A 16 -14.85 4.43 8.95
C ILE A 16 -15.89 4.97 9.93
N ASP A 17 -15.80 4.65 11.22
CA ASP A 17 -16.76 5.10 12.24
C ASP A 17 -16.78 6.63 12.33
N THR A 18 -15.62 7.28 12.22
CA THR A 18 -15.55 8.75 12.24
C THR A 18 -16.20 9.33 10.97
N ALA A 19 -16.00 8.73 9.80
CA ALA A 19 -16.63 9.19 8.57
C ALA A 19 -18.15 9.07 8.65
N ILE A 20 -18.68 7.92 9.07
CA ILE A 20 -20.13 7.70 9.26
C ILE A 20 -20.71 8.67 10.29
N ALA A 21 -20.06 8.86 11.43
CA ALA A 21 -20.50 9.81 12.47
C ALA A 21 -20.52 11.26 12.00
N ASN A 22 -19.79 11.63 10.93
CA ASN A 22 -19.77 12.98 10.35
C ASN A 22 -20.62 13.12 9.09
N GLY A 23 -21.41 12.09 8.73
CA GLY A 23 -22.43 12.16 7.71
C GLY A 23 -22.09 11.46 6.39
N ALA A 24 -21.08 10.60 6.35
CA ALA A 24 -20.91 9.67 5.23
C ALA A 24 -22.05 8.64 5.24
N THR A 25 -22.59 8.34 4.05
CA THR A 25 -23.59 7.27 3.87
C THR A 25 -22.95 5.90 3.84
N SER A 26 -21.72 5.82 3.36
CA SER A 26 -20.85 4.64 3.41
C SER A 26 -19.39 5.05 3.32
N ALA A 27 -18.52 4.15 3.70
CA ALA A 27 -17.07 4.34 3.59
C ALA A 27 -16.36 3.00 3.45
N ASP A 28 -15.22 3.01 2.79
CA ASP A 28 -14.26 1.92 2.80
C ASP A 28 -12.85 2.42 3.08
N CYS A 29 -12.03 1.53 3.58
CA CYS A 29 -10.67 1.86 3.99
C CYS A 29 -9.70 0.79 3.48
N ILE A 30 -8.55 1.25 2.99
CA ILE A 30 -7.40 0.41 2.64
C ILE A 30 -6.23 0.81 3.52
N LEU A 31 -5.54 -0.17 4.08
CA LEU A 31 -4.30 0.03 4.82
C LEU A 31 -3.22 -0.80 4.15
N SER A 32 -2.09 -0.17 3.84
CA SER A 32 -0.96 -0.82 3.19
C SER A 32 0.30 -0.64 4.01
N ARG A 33 1.08 -1.70 4.10
CA ARG A 33 2.45 -1.71 4.61
C ARG A 33 3.33 -2.33 3.57
N SER A 34 4.49 -1.73 3.34
CA SER A 34 5.49 -2.32 2.48
C SER A 34 6.88 -2.06 3.00
N ARG A 35 7.78 -2.97 2.70
CA ARG A 35 9.22 -2.79 2.94
C ARG A 35 10.00 -3.47 1.84
N GLY A 36 11.19 -2.95 1.60
CA GLY A 36 12.04 -3.56 0.60
C GLY A 36 13.46 -3.02 0.62
N VAL A 37 14.26 -3.64 -0.21
CA VAL A 37 15.64 -3.25 -0.45
C VAL A 37 15.93 -3.38 -1.94
N SER A 38 16.62 -2.39 -2.50
CA SER A 38 17.09 -2.41 -3.89
C SER A 38 18.57 -2.03 -3.95
N ILE A 39 19.24 -2.57 -4.93
CA ILE A 39 20.65 -2.29 -5.21
C ILE A 39 20.78 -2.02 -6.70
N THR A 40 21.33 -0.86 -7.02
CA THR A 40 21.74 -0.48 -8.37
C THR A 40 23.24 -0.62 -8.46
N ARG A 41 23.71 -1.35 -9.48
CA ARG A 41 25.12 -1.51 -9.79
C ARG A 41 25.42 -1.01 -11.19
N ARG A 42 26.61 -0.45 -11.36
CA ARG A 42 27.10 -0.03 -12.66
C ARG A 42 28.62 -0.24 -12.76
N LEU A 43 29.04 -0.87 -13.85
CA LEU A 43 30.46 -1.17 -14.14
C LEU A 43 31.17 -1.79 -12.93
N GLY A 44 30.53 -2.78 -12.33
CA GLY A 44 31.06 -3.55 -11.21
C GLY A 44 31.05 -2.83 -9.85
N LYS A 45 30.39 -1.67 -9.73
CA LYS A 45 30.32 -0.91 -8.47
C LYS A 45 28.87 -0.68 -8.04
N ASP A 46 28.63 -0.68 -6.74
CA ASP A 46 27.34 -0.26 -6.20
C ASP A 46 27.20 1.26 -6.39
N GLU A 47 26.15 1.70 -7.08
CA GLU A 47 25.81 3.11 -7.23
C GLU A 47 24.79 3.55 -6.17
N ASN A 48 23.83 2.66 -5.86
CA ASN A 48 22.82 2.95 -4.87
C ASN A 48 22.41 1.68 -4.11
N ILE A 49 22.17 1.84 -2.81
CA ILE A 49 21.54 0.83 -1.94
C ILE A 49 20.44 1.55 -1.20
N GLN A 50 19.20 1.18 -1.49
CA GLN A 50 18.03 1.79 -0.88
C GLN A 50 17.27 0.74 -0.06
N ARG A 51 16.94 1.09 1.19
CA ARG A 51 15.98 0.37 2.01
C ARG A 51 14.81 1.29 2.34
N TYR A 52 13.60 0.77 2.24
CA TYR A 52 12.40 1.52 2.56
C TYR A 52 11.44 0.70 3.42
N GLU A 53 10.67 1.43 4.23
CA GLU A 53 9.53 0.93 4.97
C GLU A 53 8.44 1.98 4.86
N ASP A 54 7.29 1.60 4.31
CA ASP A 54 6.17 2.49 4.07
C ASP A 54 4.92 2.00 4.79
N PHE A 55 4.14 2.96 5.24
CA PHE A 55 2.81 2.78 5.80
C PHE A 55 1.89 3.84 5.23
N ASP A 56 0.77 3.43 4.67
CA ASP A 56 -0.25 4.33 4.17
C ASP A 56 -1.65 3.80 4.45
N THR A 57 -2.58 4.72 4.70
CA THR A 57 -3.98 4.39 4.90
C THR A 57 -4.82 5.29 4.00
N GLY A 58 -5.60 4.69 3.10
CA GLY A 58 -6.57 5.36 2.26
C GLY A 58 -7.98 5.20 2.84
N LEU A 59 -8.72 6.30 2.88
CA LEU A 59 -10.14 6.32 3.22
C LEU A 59 -10.91 6.87 2.03
N ARG A 60 -11.91 6.12 1.57
CA ARG A 60 -12.87 6.56 0.59
C ARG A 60 -14.23 6.69 1.27
N VAL A 61 -14.88 7.84 1.08
CA VAL A 61 -16.18 8.15 1.69
C VAL A 61 -17.20 8.50 0.62
N PHE A 62 -18.44 8.12 0.90
CA PHE A 62 -19.58 8.43 0.06
C PHE A 62 -20.58 9.27 0.87
N VAL A 63 -21.06 10.36 0.28
CA VAL A 63 -22.17 11.17 0.80
C VAL A 63 -23.23 11.17 -0.29
N ASN A 64 -24.23 10.29 -0.18
CA ASN A 64 -25.14 9.93 -1.28
C ASN A 64 -24.32 9.45 -2.50
N ASN A 65 -24.41 10.16 -3.63
CA ASN A 65 -23.70 9.86 -4.87
C ASN A 65 -22.42 10.69 -5.05
N ASN A 66 -21.98 11.39 -4.01
CA ASN A 66 -20.75 12.15 -4.03
C ASN A 66 -19.64 11.36 -3.34
N ILE A 67 -18.46 11.38 -3.92
CA ILE A 67 -17.32 10.59 -3.45
C ILE A 67 -16.10 11.47 -3.18
N ALA A 68 -15.35 11.14 -2.15
CA ALA A 68 -14.02 11.67 -1.93
C ALA A 68 -13.09 10.59 -1.38
N SER A 69 -11.81 10.69 -1.74
CA SER A 69 -10.75 9.82 -1.22
C SER A 69 -9.63 10.67 -0.64
N VAL A 70 -9.09 10.22 0.47
CA VAL A 70 -7.94 10.82 1.15
C VAL A 70 -6.98 9.72 1.57
N SER A 71 -5.69 10.05 1.73
CA SER A 71 -4.73 9.15 2.34
C SER A 71 -3.93 9.85 3.44
N THR A 72 -3.32 9.03 4.30
CA THR A 72 -2.44 9.49 5.36
C THR A 72 -1.48 8.39 5.78
N ASN A 73 -0.25 8.77 6.08
CA ASN A 73 0.75 7.91 6.71
C ASN A 73 0.85 8.14 8.23
N GLU A 74 -0.01 9.00 8.80
CA GLU A 74 -0.10 9.20 10.23
C GLU A 74 -1.15 8.31 10.87
N ASN A 75 -0.82 7.71 12.02
CA ASN A 75 -1.66 6.76 12.74
C ASN A 75 -2.07 7.23 14.14
N SER A 76 -1.93 8.52 14.45
CA SER A 76 -2.45 9.07 15.70
C SER A 76 -3.98 9.20 15.63
N GLU A 77 -4.65 8.88 16.73
CA GLU A 77 -6.12 8.98 16.81
C GLU A 77 -6.65 10.36 16.38
N LYS A 78 -5.95 11.41 16.77
CA LYS A 78 -6.31 12.79 16.42
C LYS A 78 -6.23 13.01 14.91
N SER A 79 -5.13 12.65 14.30
CA SER A 79 -4.90 12.83 12.85
C SER A 79 -5.89 12.02 12.03
N LEU A 80 -6.14 10.76 12.40
CA LEU A 80 -7.12 9.90 11.73
C LEU A 80 -8.54 10.51 11.77
N LYS A 81 -8.96 11.03 12.92
CA LYS A 81 -10.27 11.72 13.04
C LYS A 81 -10.35 12.98 12.19
N GLU A 82 -9.27 13.77 12.11
CA GLU A 82 -9.22 14.97 11.27
C GLU A 82 -9.28 14.62 9.78
N VAL A 83 -8.54 13.59 9.36
CA VAL A 83 -8.55 13.09 7.98
C VAL A 83 -9.92 12.59 7.57
N ALA A 84 -10.59 11.79 8.41
CA ALA A 84 -11.93 11.28 8.13
C ALA A 84 -12.98 12.40 8.02
N LYS A 85 -12.94 13.40 8.90
CA LYS A 85 -13.83 14.58 8.82
C LYS A 85 -13.60 15.35 7.52
N ARG A 86 -12.34 15.60 7.17
CA ARG A 86 -11.99 16.30 5.92
C ARG A 86 -12.49 15.56 4.70
N ALA A 87 -12.37 14.22 4.67
CA ALA A 87 -12.88 13.40 3.57
C ALA A 87 -14.39 13.58 3.38
N VAL A 88 -15.17 13.60 4.47
CA VAL A 88 -16.62 13.82 4.42
C VAL A 88 -16.95 15.22 3.91
N GLU A 89 -16.26 16.26 4.39
CA GLU A 89 -16.48 17.62 3.89
C GLU A 89 -16.13 17.76 2.40
N MET A 90 -15.08 17.08 1.94
CA MET A 90 -14.74 17.04 0.52
C MET A 90 -15.82 16.32 -0.29
N ALA A 91 -16.36 15.20 0.18
CA ALA A 91 -17.42 14.50 -0.51
C ALA A 91 -18.69 15.34 -0.62
N LYS A 92 -19.07 16.10 0.42
CA LYS A 92 -20.27 16.98 0.40
C LYS A 92 -20.24 18.05 -0.71
N ILE A 93 -19.07 18.47 -1.15
CA ILE A 93 -18.91 19.50 -2.19
C ILE A 93 -18.43 18.94 -3.54
N ALA A 94 -18.16 17.63 -3.61
CA ALA A 94 -17.82 16.96 -4.85
C ALA A 94 -19.03 16.92 -5.80
N PRO A 95 -18.85 16.87 -7.12
CA PRO A 95 -19.96 16.66 -8.03
C PRO A 95 -20.59 15.28 -7.83
N GLU A 96 -21.90 15.19 -8.08
CA GLU A 96 -22.61 13.92 -8.07
C GLU A 96 -22.18 13.03 -9.24
N ASP A 97 -22.04 11.73 -8.93
CA ASP A 97 -21.82 10.68 -9.91
C ASP A 97 -22.70 9.47 -9.58
N GLU A 98 -23.71 9.22 -10.39
CA GLU A 98 -24.68 8.14 -10.19
C GLU A 98 -24.07 6.74 -10.17
N TYR A 99 -22.84 6.58 -10.68
CA TYR A 99 -22.10 5.33 -10.70
C TYR A 99 -21.11 5.17 -9.51
N SER A 100 -20.97 6.20 -8.70
CA SER A 100 -20.08 6.18 -7.51
C SER A 100 -20.79 5.55 -6.33
N LEU A 101 -20.77 4.24 -6.28
CA LEU A 101 -21.40 3.43 -5.23
C LEU A 101 -20.40 2.39 -4.68
N ILE A 102 -20.59 2.04 -3.40
CA ILE A 102 -19.94 0.87 -2.83
C ILE A 102 -20.66 -0.40 -3.34
N ALA A 103 -19.93 -1.49 -3.53
CA ALA A 103 -20.53 -2.74 -3.97
C ALA A 103 -21.66 -3.17 -3.01
N SER A 104 -22.81 -3.62 -3.57
CA SER A 104 -23.90 -4.13 -2.76
C SER A 104 -23.49 -5.44 -2.07
N LYS A 105 -24.15 -5.77 -0.96
CA LYS A 105 -23.82 -6.99 -0.18
C LYS A 105 -23.94 -8.27 -0.99
N GLU A 106 -24.81 -8.30 -2.00
CA GLU A 106 -25.00 -9.44 -2.89
C GLU A 106 -23.81 -9.68 -3.83
N LEU A 107 -23.03 -8.61 -4.10
CA LEU A 107 -21.84 -8.66 -4.93
C LEU A 107 -20.56 -8.93 -4.13
N LEU A 108 -20.63 -8.88 -2.81
CA LEU A 108 -19.48 -9.13 -1.95
C LEU A 108 -19.27 -10.63 -1.74
N GLN A 109 -18.03 -11.07 -1.85
CA GLN A 109 -17.63 -12.42 -1.48
C GLN A 109 -17.94 -12.67 -0.01
N GLN A 110 -18.64 -13.78 0.29
CA GLN A 110 -18.85 -14.18 1.67
C GLN A 110 -17.57 -14.77 2.26
N PHE A 111 -17.20 -14.32 3.46
CA PHE A 111 -16.07 -14.86 4.22
C PHE A 111 -16.55 -15.74 5.39
N PRO A 112 -15.80 -16.77 5.78
CA PRO A 112 -14.58 -17.23 5.10
C PRO A 112 -14.88 -17.82 3.71
N ILE A 113 -13.94 -17.64 2.79
CA ILE A 113 -13.98 -18.33 1.50
C ILE A 113 -13.96 -19.83 1.81
N GLN A 114 -14.97 -20.57 1.33
CA GLN A 114 -15.13 -22.01 1.65
C GLN A 114 -14.06 -22.91 1.02
N GLU A 115 -13.34 -22.39 0.05
CA GLU A 115 -12.21 -23.06 -0.58
C GLU A 115 -10.95 -22.28 -0.26
N ASP A 116 -9.94 -22.94 0.28
CA ASP A 116 -8.61 -22.37 0.44
C ASP A 116 -8.02 -22.08 -0.95
N ILE A 117 -8.24 -20.88 -1.45
CA ILE A 117 -7.54 -20.39 -2.63
C ILE A 117 -6.11 -20.08 -2.17
N PHE A 118 -5.24 -21.07 -2.28
CA PHE A 118 -3.82 -20.87 -2.06
C PHE A 118 -3.23 -20.11 -3.24
N ILE A 119 -2.84 -18.88 -3.00
CA ILE A 119 -2.05 -18.09 -3.95
C ILE A 119 -0.63 -18.04 -3.38
N ASP A 120 0.32 -18.70 -4.07
CA ASP A 120 1.74 -18.68 -3.69
C ASP A 120 2.35 -17.29 -4.01
N SER A 121 1.98 -16.32 -3.18
CA SER A 121 2.36 -14.91 -3.36
C SER A 121 3.33 -14.40 -2.28
N TYR A 122 3.74 -15.27 -1.36
CA TYR A 122 4.56 -14.85 -0.22
C TYR A 122 5.71 -15.83 0.02
N ASP A 123 6.93 -15.30 0.00
CA ASP A 123 8.14 -15.98 0.46
C ASP A 123 8.56 -15.37 1.80
N SER A 124 8.59 -16.21 2.85
CA SER A 124 8.95 -15.79 4.21
C SER A 124 10.43 -15.44 4.38
N ILE A 125 11.27 -15.66 3.36
CA ILE A 125 12.72 -15.48 3.44
C ILE A 125 13.12 -14.13 2.84
N GLU A 126 13.43 -13.16 3.71
CA GLU A 126 14.08 -11.93 3.27
C GLU A 126 15.54 -12.25 2.84
N PRO A 127 15.91 -12.01 1.56
CA PRO A 127 17.28 -12.26 1.11
C PRO A 127 18.23 -11.25 1.75
N SER A 128 19.45 -11.69 2.05
CA SER A 128 20.48 -10.75 2.48
C SER A 128 20.83 -9.74 1.38
N VAL A 129 21.29 -8.55 1.79
CA VAL A 129 21.76 -7.51 0.86
C VAL A 129 22.82 -8.05 -0.11
N ASN A 130 23.66 -9.01 0.33
CA ASN A 130 24.66 -9.62 -0.54
C ASN A 130 24.03 -10.46 -1.66
N ILE A 131 22.98 -11.24 -1.37
CA ILE A 131 22.27 -12.01 -2.40
C ILE A 131 21.69 -11.09 -3.47
N ILE A 132 21.09 -9.95 -3.06
CA ILE A 132 20.53 -8.97 -4.01
C ILE A 132 21.66 -8.33 -4.84
N ARG A 133 22.79 -7.99 -4.19
CA ARG A 133 23.97 -7.46 -4.87
C ARG A 133 24.53 -8.43 -5.91
N ASP A 134 24.65 -9.71 -5.54
CA ASP A 134 25.17 -10.73 -6.42
C ASP A 134 24.27 -10.91 -7.65
N ARG A 135 22.94 -10.85 -7.49
CA ARG A 135 21.98 -10.88 -8.60
C ARG A 135 22.15 -9.70 -9.54
N ALA A 136 22.25 -8.47 -9.00
CA ALA A 136 22.51 -7.28 -9.82
C ALA A 136 23.84 -7.39 -10.59
N SER A 137 24.90 -7.92 -9.93
CA SER A 137 26.19 -8.15 -10.57
C SER A 137 26.09 -9.17 -11.71
N GLU A 138 25.43 -10.29 -11.46
CA GLU A 138 25.26 -11.35 -12.47
C GLU A 138 24.54 -10.83 -13.72
N VAL A 139 23.49 -10.03 -13.56
CA VAL A 139 22.76 -9.42 -14.68
C VAL A 139 23.67 -8.49 -15.49
N GLU A 140 24.41 -7.62 -14.83
CA GLU A 140 25.35 -6.71 -15.51
C GLU A 140 26.47 -7.44 -16.22
N ASP A 141 27.09 -8.43 -15.55
CA ASP A 141 28.19 -9.22 -16.08
C ASP A 141 27.77 -10.02 -17.32
N ILE A 142 26.56 -10.61 -17.29
CA ILE A 142 26.00 -11.31 -18.46
C ILE A 142 25.83 -10.33 -19.63
N ALA A 143 25.24 -9.15 -19.37
CA ALA A 143 25.06 -8.15 -20.41
C ALA A 143 26.40 -7.69 -21.02
N LEU A 144 27.40 -7.39 -20.21
CA LEU A 144 28.72 -6.96 -20.63
C LEU A 144 29.53 -8.08 -21.33
N SER A 145 29.20 -9.35 -21.08
CA SER A 145 29.84 -10.49 -21.75
C SER A 145 29.44 -10.62 -23.22
N VAL A 146 28.38 -9.99 -23.64
CA VAL A 146 27.91 -10.05 -25.04
C VAL A 146 28.85 -9.26 -25.95
N LYS A 147 29.34 -9.92 -27.00
CA LYS A 147 30.30 -9.32 -27.96
C LYS A 147 29.69 -8.04 -28.57
N GLY A 148 30.42 -6.93 -28.44
CA GLY A 148 30.03 -5.62 -28.95
C GLY A 148 29.40 -4.70 -27.91
N ILE A 149 29.05 -5.21 -26.75
CA ILE A 149 28.65 -4.39 -25.60
C ILE A 149 29.91 -3.85 -24.93
N THR A 150 30.04 -2.54 -24.83
CA THR A 150 31.22 -1.86 -24.24
C THR A 150 30.89 -1.03 -23.02
N ASN A 151 29.61 -0.89 -22.69
CA ASN A 151 29.14 -0.10 -21.57
C ASN A 151 27.82 -0.65 -21.06
N SER A 152 27.52 -0.39 -19.80
CA SER A 152 26.26 -0.69 -19.12
C SER A 152 25.70 0.60 -18.53
N ASP A 153 24.39 0.77 -18.59
CA ASP A 153 23.70 1.80 -17.82
C ASP A 153 23.37 1.35 -16.39
N GLY A 154 23.74 0.11 -16.10
CA GLY A 154 23.60 -0.51 -14.80
C GLY A 154 22.64 -1.70 -14.81
N ALA A 155 22.55 -2.33 -13.66
CA ALA A 155 21.60 -3.37 -13.36
C ALA A 155 21.02 -3.16 -11.96
N ASP A 156 19.72 -3.42 -11.83
CA ASP A 156 18.99 -3.33 -10.57
C ASP A 156 18.52 -4.70 -10.13
N ALA A 157 18.66 -4.97 -8.85
CA ALA A 157 17.97 -6.07 -8.20
C ALA A 157 17.28 -5.58 -6.94
N SER A 158 16.08 -6.09 -6.69
CA SER A 158 15.29 -5.69 -5.52
C SER A 158 14.56 -6.89 -4.92
N TRP A 159 14.24 -6.73 -3.66
CA TRP A 159 13.29 -7.54 -2.94
C TRP A 159 12.31 -6.62 -2.22
N GLY A 160 11.06 -7.02 -2.14
CA GLY A 160 10.05 -6.32 -1.38
C GLY A 160 8.92 -7.24 -0.95
N GLU A 161 8.31 -6.88 0.16
CA GLU A 161 7.07 -7.48 0.61
C GLU A 161 6.04 -6.39 0.91
N GLY A 162 4.76 -6.74 0.79
CA GLY A 162 3.66 -5.85 1.12
C GLY A 162 2.49 -6.61 1.72
N GLU A 163 1.81 -5.94 2.63
CA GLU A 163 0.55 -6.38 3.22
C GLU A 163 -0.51 -5.32 2.94
N THR A 164 -1.68 -5.75 2.49
CA THR A 164 -2.80 -4.85 2.25
C THR A 164 -4.05 -5.39 2.93
N LEU A 165 -4.67 -4.54 3.73
CA LEU A 165 -5.95 -4.81 4.39
C LEU A 165 -7.03 -3.93 3.78
N LEU A 166 -8.19 -4.51 3.55
CA LEU A 166 -9.39 -3.83 3.07
C LEU A 166 -10.51 -3.97 4.09
N MET A 167 -11.27 -2.89 4.31
CA MET A 167 -12.45 -2.87 5.18
C MET A 167 -13.53 -2.02 4.54
N THR A 168 -14.75 -2.56 4.50
CA THR A 168 -15.95 -1.89 3.97
C THR A 168 -17.07 -1.92 5.00
#